data_4b55f5bb7ba4dda13c9841ac271dc7d9
#
_entry.id   4b55f5bb7ba4dda13c9841ac271dc7d9
#
_cell.length_a   1.000
_cell.length_b   1.000
_cell.length_c   1.000
_cell.angle_alpha   90.00
_cell.angle_beta   90.00
_cell.angle_gamma   90.00
#
_symmetry.space_group_name_H-M   'P 1'
#
loop_
_entity.id
_entity.type
_entity.pdbx_description
1 polymer ?
#
loop_
_entity_poly.entity_id
_entity_poly.type
_entity_poly.pdbx_seq_one_letter_code
_entity_poly.pdbx_strand_id
1 'polypeptide(L)'
;MPEELASRRILIVDDISQNIKVLGEALRGEYTISFAKDGRRAIELAGSETPPDLILLDIMMPEMDGYEVCRELKRHPNTCEIPIIFITAKSDVEDETKGFGFGAVDYITKPINPTIVQARVRTHIELKLHRDNL
;
A
#
# COMPACT_ATOMS: atom_id res chain seq x y z
N MET A 1 1.38 3.11 21.88
CA MET A 1 1.10 2.36 20.65
C MET A 1 0.80 0.91 20.97
N PRO A 2 -0.35 0.39 20.53
CA PRO A 2 -0.63 -1.02 20.71
C PRO A 2 0.39 -1.90 20.01
N GLU A 3 0.77 -3.00 20.62
CA GLU A 3 1.73 -3.93 20.05
C GLU A 3 1.27 -4.48 18.70
N GLU A 4 -0.03 -4.72 18.53
CA GLU A 4 -0.57 -5.21 17.28
C GLU A 4 -0.24 -4.28 16.11
N LEU A 5 -0.32 -2.96 16.32
CA LEU A 5 0.02 -2.01 15.28
C LEU A 5 1.52 -1.97 15.03
N ALA A 6 2.34 -1.98 16.09
CA ALA A 6 3.79 -1.92 15.96
C ALA A 6 4.37 -3.12 15.21
N SER A 7 3.72 -4.29 15.30
CA SER A 7 4.16 -5.49 14.61
C SER A 7 3.64 -5.60 13.18
N ARG A 8 2.74 -4.69 12.76
CA ARG A 8 2.18 -4.73 11.41
C ARG A 8 3.15 -4.19 10.39
N ARG A 9 3.12 -4.77 9.22
CA ARG A 9 4.06 -4.48 8.14
C ARG A 9 3.41 -3.72 7.02
N ILE A 10 4.06 -2.64 6.61
CA ILE A 10 3.61 -1.82 5.49
C ILE A 10 4.65 -1.95 4.38
N LEU A 11 4.19 -2.28 3.17
CA LEU A 11 5.05 -2.30 1.99
C LEU A 11 4.78 -1.02 1.20
N ILE A 12 5.83 -0.24 0.95
CA ILE A 12 5.74 0.97 0.13
C ILE A 12 6.32 0.64 -1.24
N VAL A 13 5.54 0.86 -2.29
CA VAL A 13 5.96 0.59 -3.67
C VAL A 13 5.97 1.88 -4.47
N ASP A 14 7.13 2.33 -4.88
CA ASP A 14 7.32 3.55 -5.66
C ASP A 14 8.70 3.47 -6.32
N ASP A 15 8.83 3.89 -7.56
CA ASP A 15 10.13 3.87 -8.24
C ASP A 15 11.02 5.06 -7.87
N ILE A 16 10.46 6.05 -7.19
CA ILE A 16 11.19 7.26 -6.78
C ILE A 16 11.57 7.17 -5.31
N SER A 17 12.88 7.11 -5.04
CA SER A 17 13.39 6.95 -3.67
C SER A 17 12.92 8.03 -2.70
N GLN A 18 12.78 9.27 -3.17
CA GLN A 18 12.33 10.37 -2.33
C GLN A 18 10.90 10.14 -1.82
N ASN A 19 10.03 9.59 -2.65
CA ASN A 19 8.66 9.29 -2.24
C ASN A 19 8.65 8.19 -1.17
N ILE A 20 9.47 7.16 -1.35
CA ILE A 20 9.62 6.09 -0.36
C ILE A 20 10.07 6.66 0.98
N LYS A 21 11.03 7.58 0.95
CA LYS A 21 11.55 8.21 2.15
C LYS A 21 10.47 8.99 2.90
N VAL A 22 9.71 9.81 2.18
CA VAL A 22 8.64 10.62 2.77
C VAL A 22 7.58 9.73 3.42
N LEU A 23 7.14 8.71 2.70
CA LEU A 23 6.13 7.78 3.23
C LEU A 23 6.66 6.98 4.41
N GLY A 24 7.90 6.50 4.30
CA GLY A 24 8.53 5.74 5.37
C GLY A 24 8.68 6.54 6.64
N GLU A 25 9.07 7.80 6.54
CA GLU A 25 9.20 8.68 7.70
C GLU A 25 7.85 8.94 8.37
N ALA A 26 6.79 9.03 7.59
CA ALA A 26 5.44 9.24 8.12
C ALA A 26 4.95 8.05 8.94
N LEU A 27 5.41 6.83 8.64
CA LEU A 27 4.85 5.60 9.18
C LEU A 27 5.80 4.81 10.09
N ARG A 28 7.10 5.08 10.03
CA ARG A 28 8.13 4.27 10.70
C ARG A 28 7.95 4.14 12.21
N GLY A 29 7.43 5.15 12.86
CA GLY A 29 7.23 5.12 14.31
C GLY A 29 6.13 4.16 14.74
N GLU A 30 5.23 3.78 13.84
CA GLU A 30 4.06 2.97 14.16
C GLU A 30 4.10 1.56 13.55
N TYR A 31 4.85 1.36 12.48
CA TYR A 31 4.83 0.11 11.72
C TYR A 31 6.23 -0.33 11.31
N THR A 32 6.34 -1.60 10.96
CA THR A 32 7.55 -2.12 10.32
C THR A 32 7.43 -1.85 8.82
N ILE A 33 8.41 -1.14 8.26
CA ILE A 33 8.34 -0.67 6.86
C ILE A 33 9.28 -1.48 5.98
N SER A 34 8.77 -1.93 4.83
CA SER A 34 9.58 -2.45 3.74
C SER A 34 9.24 -1.68 2.49
N PHE A 35 10.06 -1.80 1.45
CA PHE A 35 9.82 -1.07 0.22
C PHE A 35 10.23 -1.87 -1.00
N ALA A 36 9.62 -1.52 -2.13
CA ALA A 36 9.97 -2.06 -3.43
C ALA A 36 9.98 -0.90 -4.43
N LYS A 37 10.90 -0.93 -5.37
CA LYS A 37 11.05 0.14 -6.35
C LYS A 37 10.48 -0.23 -7.72
N ASP A 38 9.95 -1.41 -7.85
CA ASP A 38 9.28 -1.85 -9.07
C ASP A 38 8.20 -2.90 -8.75
N GLY A 39 7.36 -3.18 -9.74
CA GLY A 39 6.22 -4.06 -9.56
C GLY A 39 6.58 -5.51 -9.29
N ARG A 40 7.62 -6.01 -9.92
CA ARG A 40 8.05 -7.41 -9.72
C ARG A 40 8.51 -7.64 -8.29
N ARG A 41 9.30 -6.70 -7.77
CA ARG A 41 9.78 -6.80 -6.40
C ARG A 41 8.63 -6.71 -5.41
N ALA A 42 7.65 -5.85 -5.70
CA ALA A 42 6.46 -5.73 -4.86
C ALA A 42 5.71 -7.06 -4.78
N ILE A 43 5.52 -7.72 -5.91
CA ILE A 43 4.82 -9.00 -5.96
C ILE A 43 5.60 -10.08 -5.20
N GLU A 44 6.93 -10.12 -5.35
CA GLU A 44 7.77 -11.06 -4.60
C GLU A 44 7.63 -10.85 -3.10
N LEU A 45 7.73 -9.61 -2.64
CA LEU A 45 7.65 -9.31 -1.21
C LEU A 45 6.26 -9.60 -0.65
N ALA A 46 5.22 -9.29 -1.41
CA ALA A 46 3.85 -9.55 -0.97
C ALA A 46 3.56 -11.04 -0.82
N GLY A 47 4.18 -11.87 -1.64
CA GLY A 47 3.99 -13.33 -1.60
C GLY A 47 5.02 -14.07 -0.75
N SER A 48 5.85 -13.36 0.00
CA SER A 48 6.91 -13.97 0.82
C SER A 48 6.34 -14.58 2.10
N GLU A 49 7.24 -15.20 2.89
CA GLU A 49 6.86 -15.78 4.18
C GLU A 49 6.46 -14.72 5.20
N THR A 50 6.86 -13.46 4.96
CA THR A 50 6.51 -12.34 5.82
C THR A 50 5.76 -11.29 5.01
N PRO A 51 4.50 -11.59 4.61
CA PRO A 51 3.75 -10.68 3.75
C PRO A 51 3.39 -9.39 4.47
N PRO A 52 3.21 -8.30 3.72
CA PRO A 52 2.75 -7.05 4.33
C PRO A 52 1.29 -7.15 4.76
N ASP A 53 0.93 -6.33 5.72
CA ASP A 53 -0.46 -6.19 6.17
C ASP A 53 -1.20 -5.14 5.35
N LEU A 54 -0.47 -4.27 4.66
CA LEU A 54 -1.03 -3.23 3.81
C LEU A 54 0.04 -2.79 2.81
N ILE A 55 -0.38 -2.43 1.60
CA ILE A 55 0.51 -1.97 0.55
C ILE A 55 0.12 -0.54 0.13
N LEU A 56 1.09 0.36 0.14
CA LEU A 56 0.98 1.68 -0.46
C LEU A 56 1.63 1.57 -1.84
N LEU A 57 0.86 1.80 -2.89
CA LEU A 57 1.27 1.46 -4.24
C LEU A 57 1.11 2.64 -5.20
N ASP A 58 2.25 3.16 -5.67
CA ASP A 58 2.23 4.21 -6.68
C ASP A 58 1.68 3.66 -7.99
N ILE A 59 0.83 4.42 -8.65
CA ILE A 59 0.25 4.02 -9.93
C ILE A 59 1.25 4.17 -11.06
N MET A 60 1.97 5.30 -11.08
CA MET A 60 2.86 5.64 -12.20
C MET A 60 4.26 5.10 -11.99
N MET A 61 4.52 3.92 -12.55
CA MET A 61 5.85 3.31 -12.52
C MET A 61 6.18 2.77 -13.90
N PRO A 62 7.48 2.76 -14.29
CA PRO A 62 7.88 2.20 -15.58
C PRO A 62 7.69 0.69 -15.62
N GLU A 63 7.54 0.15 -16.80
CA GLU A 63 7.39 -1.28 -17.10
C GLU A 63 6.09 -1.90 -16.59
N MET A 64 5.91 -1.97 -15.27
CA MET A 64 4.69 -2.51 -14.67
C MET A 64 4.11 -1.44 -13.76
N ASP A 65 2.96 -0.87 -14.13
CA ASP A 65 2.33 0.18 -13.33
C ASP A 65 1.57 -0.39 -12.12
N GLY A 66 1.07 0.51 -11.27
CA GLY A 66 0.38 0.11 -10.04
C GLY A 66 -0.89 -0.70 -10.30
N TYR A 67 -1.61 -0.43 -11.37
CA TYR A 67 -2.81 -1.20 -11.70
C TYR A 67 -2.46 -2.65 -12.01
N GLU A 68 -1.39 -2.86 -12.76
CA GLU A 68 -0.94 -4.22 -13.10
C GLU A 68 -0.48 -4.98 -11.86
N VAL A 69 0.24 -4.32 -10.96
CA VAL A 69 0.66 -4.93 -9.69
C VAL A 69 -0.56 -5.34 -8.88
N CYS A 70 -1.53 -4.45 -8.75
CA CYS A 70 -2.76 -4.72 -8.01
C CYS A 70 -3.51 -5.91 -8.58
N ARG A 71 -3.64 -5.95 -9.89
CA ARG A 71 -4.33 -7.05 -10.57
C ARG A 71 -3.64 -8.39 -10.28
N GLU A 72 -2.32 -8.43 -10.37
CA GLU A 72 -1.57 -9.65 -10.08
C GLU A 72 -1.75 -10.09 -8.62
N LEU A 73 -1.67 -9.16 -7.68
CA LEU A 73 -1.87 -9.48 -6.28
C LEU A 73 -3.26 -10.01 -5.99
N LYS A 74 -4.28 -9.46 -6.65
CA LYS A 74 -5.66 -9.88 -6.43
C LYS A 74 -6.00 -11.23 -7.08
N ARG A 75 -5.15 -11.73 -7.97
CA ARG A 75 -5.34 -13.05 -8.60
C ARG A 75 -4.90 -14.21 -7.74
N HIS A 76 -4.02 -13.98 -6.76
CA HIS A 76 -3.43 -15.06 -5.98
C HIS A 76 -4.06 -15.16 -4.60
N PRO A 77 -4.44 -16.35 -4.15
CA PRO A 77 -5.13 -16.53 -2.86
C PRO A 77 -4.34 -16.02 -1.66
N ASN A 78 -3.01 -16.12 -1.71
CA ASN A 78 -2.17 -15.69 -0.57
C ASN A 78 -1.90 -14.20 -0.51
N THR A 79 -2.30 -13.43 -1.52
CA THR A 79 -2.10 -11.97 -1.54
C THR A 79 -3.39 -11.20 -1.79
N CYS A 80 -4.45 -11.86 -2.22
CA CYS A 80 -5.67 -11.16 -2.68
C CYS A 80 -6.38 -10.37 -1.58
N GLU A 81 -6.16 -10.69 -0.32
CA GLU A 81 -6.82 -10.00 0.78
C GLU A 81 -5.97 -8.88 1.40
N ILE A 82 -4.74 -8.69 0.93
CA ILE A 82 -3.91 -7.60 1.42
C ILE A 82 -4.52 -6.27 0.94
N PRO A 83 -4.88 -5.36 1.84
CA PRO A 83 -5.44 -4.07 1.42
C PRO A 83 -4.40 -3.24 0.68
N ILE A 84 -4.82 -2.63 -0.42
CA ILE A 84 -3.96 -1.80 -1.27
C ILE A 84 -4.52 -0.39 -1.32
N ILE A 85 -3.68 0.58 -0.98
CA ILE A 85 -4.01 1.99 -1.11
C ILE A 85 -3.16 2.53 -2.26
N PHE A 86 -3.79 3.05 -3.30
CA PHE A 86 -3.08 3.65 -4.42
C PHE A 86 -2.59 5.05 -4.06
N ILE A 87 -1.41 5.39 -4.57
CA ILE A 87 -0.90 6.75 -4.51
C ILE A 87 -0.95 7.31 -5.92
N THR A 88 -1.69 8.39 -6.12
CA THR A 88 -2.03 8.90 -7.44
C THR A 88 -1.74 10.39 -7.56
N ALA A 89 -1.66 10.87 -8.78
CA ALA A 89 -1.53 12.30 -9.06
C ALA A 89 -2.81 13.01 -8.62
N LYS A 90 -2.65 14.28 -8.28
CA LYS A 90 -3.74 15.10 -7.78
C LYS A 90 -4.95 15.14 -8.73
N SER A 91 -6.13 14.96 -8.16
CA SER A 91 -7.43 15.19 -8.82
C SER A 91 -7.73 14.30 -10.01
N ASP A 92 -7.21 13.10 -10.06
CA ASP A 92 -7.54 12.19 -11.15
C ASP A 92 -8.70 11.29 -10.77
N VAL A 93 -9.91 11.75 -11.00
CA VAL A 93 -11.14 11.00 -10.72
C VAL A 93 -11.19 9.70 -11.54
N GLU A 94 -10.67 9.75 -12.75
CA GLU A 94 -10.63 8.58 -13.63
C GLU A 94 -9.72 7.49 -13.03
N ASP A 95 -8.55 7.88 -12.51
CA ASP A 95 -7.66 6.94 -11.84
C ASP A 95 -8.29 6.35 -10.58
N GLU A 96 -9.00 7.16 -9.81
CA GLU A 96 -9.68 6.68 -8.60
C GLU A 96 -10.73 5.63 -8.96
N THR A 97 -11.57 5.91 -9.95
CA THR A 97 -12.60 4.98 -10.41
C THR A 97 -11.98 3.69 -10.91
N LYS A 98 -10.93 3.80 -11.71
CA LYS A 98 -10.22 2.66 -12.27
C LYS A 98 -9.59 1.80 -11.16
N GLY A 99 -8.98 2.45 -10.17
CA GLY A 99 -8.32 1.75 -9.08
C GLY A 99 -9.28 0.95 -8.21
N PHE A 100 -10.45 1.49 -7.90
CA PHE A 100 -11.47 0.73 -7.16
C PHE A 100 -11.92 -0.48 -7.97
N GLY A 101 -11.97 -0.36 -9.30
CA GLY A 101 -12.26 -1.48 -10.18
C GLY A 101 -11.22 -2.60 -10.11
N PHE A 102 -9.97 -2.27 -9.74
CA PHE A 102 -8.92 -3.27 -9.54
C PHE A 102 -8.87 -3.83 -8.11
N GLY A 103 -9.69 -3.31 -7.21
CA GLY A 103 -9.77 -3.83 -5.86
C GLY A 103 -9.01 -3.05 -4.80
N ALA A 104 -8.61 -1.81 -5.10
CA ALA A 104 -8.00 -0.95 -4.09
C ALA A 104 -9.03 -0.57 -3.04
N VAL A 105 -8.57 -0.38 -1.80
CA VAL A 105 -9.48 0.00 -0.70
C VAL A 105 -9.53 1.50 -0.48
N ASP A 106 -8.53 2.25 -0.99
CA ASP A 106 -8.47 3.70 -0.79
C ASP A 106 -7.44 4.34 -1.71
N TYR A 107 -7.32 5.65 -1.62
CA TYR A 107 -6.41 6.49 -2.38
C TYR A 107 -5.73 7.51 -1.50
N ILE A 108 -4.51 7.86 -1.89
CA ILE A 108 -3.79 9.01 -1.33
C ILE A 108 -3.31 9.80 -2.53
N THR A 109 -3.61 11.11 -2.57
CA THR A 109 -3.19 11.96 -3.67
C THR A 109 -1.86 12.65 -3.36
N LYS A 110 -1.06 12.87 -4.40
CA LYS A 110 0.17 13.66 -4.29
C LYS A 110 -0.18 15.14 -4.39
N PRO A 111 0.53 16.03 -3.70
CA PRO A 111 1.69 15.77 -2.84
C PRO A 111 1.31 15.08 -1.53
N ILE A 112 2.24 14.27 -1.02
CA ILE A 112 2.00 13.48 0.19
C ILE A 112 1.83 14.37 1.41
N ASN A 113 0.73 14.16 2.13
CA ASN A 113 0.49 14.79 3.42
C ASN A 113 0.64 13.70 4.49
N PRO A 114 1.65 13.78 5.36
CA PRO A 114 1.89 12.74 6.36
C PRO A 114 0.69 12.44 7.26
N THR A 115 -0.06 13.45 7.64
CA THR A 115 -1.24 13.27 8.50
C THR A 115 -2.32 12.43 7.80
N ILE A 116 -2.55 12.69 6.52
CA ILE A 116 -3.52 11.93 5.74
C ILE A 116 -3.06 10.49 5.55
N VAL A 117 -1.77 10.30 5.24
CA VAL A 117 -1.19 8.96 5.11
C VAL A 117 -1.39 8.16 6.39
N GLN A 118 -1.03 8.75 7.53
CA GLN A 118 -1.16 8.12 8.83
C GLN A 118 -2.60 7.72 9.11
N ALA A 119 -3.54 8.63 8.84
CA ALA A 119 -4.96 8.38 9.11
C ALA A 119 -5.51 7.25 8.24
N ARG A 120 -5.21 7.25 6.95
CA ARG A 120 -5.74 6.23 6.04
C ARG A 120 -5.12 4.86 6.31
N VAL A 121 -3.82 4.81 6.55
CA VAL A 121 -3.16 3.56 6.87
C VAL A 121 -3.72 2.98 8.16
N ARG A 122 -3.86 3.81 9.20
CA ARG A 122 -4.42 3.34 10.47
C ARG A 122 -5.83 2.78 10.30
N THR A 123 -6.68 3.49 9.56
CA THR A 123 -8.05 3.03 9.31
C THR A 123 -8.07 1.64 8.70
N HIS A 124 -7.27 1.41 7.66
CA HIS A 124 -7.31 0.12 6.96
C HIS A 124 -6.58 -0.98 7.72
N ILE A 125 -5.57 -0.65 8.49
CA ILE A 125 -4.94 -1.64 9.38
C ILE A 125 -5.93 -2.07 10.46
N GLU A 126 -6.66 -1.14 11.06
CA GLU A 126 -7.66 -1.47 12.07
C GLU A 126 -8.79 -2.31 11.50
N LEU A 127 -9.24 -2.00 10.28
CA LEU A 127 -10.26 -2.80 9.61
C LEU A 127 -9.76 -4.22 9.35
N LYS A 128 -8.51 -4.36 8.93
CA LYS A 128 -7.90 -5.67 8.71
C LYS A 128 -7.78 -6.46 10.01
N LEU A 129 -7.36 -5.82 11.09
CA LEU A 129 -7.27 -6.46 12.39
C LEU A 129 -8.63 -6.96 12.85
N HIS A 130 -9.67 -6.16 12.67
CA HIS A 130 -11.02 -6.55 13.02
C HIS A 130 -11.49 -7.75 12.19
N ARG A 131 -11.26 -7.72 10.88
CA ARG A 131 -11.59 -8.82 9.97
C ARG A 131 -10.89 -10.12 10.39
N ASP A 132 -9.60 -10.02 10.69
CA ASP A 132 -8.78 -11.19 11.03
C ASP A 132 -9.18 -11.82 12.37
N ASN A 133 -9.84 -11.06 13.23
CA ASN A 133 -10.26 -11.52 14.56
C ASN A 133 -11.74 -11.94 14.65
N LEU A 134 -12.43 -11.99 13.52
CA LEU A 134 -13.83 -12.46 13.48
C LEU A 134 -13.95 -13.98 13.61
#